data_b555056edb4616f499cdaedbaec4ba79
#
_entry.id   b555056edb4616f499cdaedbaec4ba79
#
_cell.length_a   1.000
_cell.length_b   1.000
_cell.length_c   1.000
_cell.angle_alpha   90.00
_cell.angle_beta   90.00
_cell.angle_gamma   90.00
#
_symmetry.space_group_name_H-M   'P 1'
#
loop_
_entity.id
_entity.type
_entity.pdbx_description
1 polymer ?
#
loop_
_entity_poly.entity_id
_entity_poly.type
_entity_poly.pdbx_seq_one_letter_code
_entity_poly.pdbx_strand_id
1 'polypeptide(L)'
;MDLLTGIFTAFGLSASAGLNAYIPLLLVGLLANYTNLIQLSQPWDTLASPWIILLLCFLVIIEMLADKIPAVNHINDLIQTLIRPAAGAIAFAASANVVTEISPVLALAAGLLVAGTVHVAKAGAVRPMVTATTGGAGNIPVSIAEDVVSTVLSFLAILVPVLVGTLMIVLAVLLIYWLYRRANRETT
;
A
#
# COMPACT_ATOMS: atom_id res chain seq x y z
N MET A 1 6.04 16.83 -11.67
CA MET A 1 4.67 16.57 -11.18
C MET A 1 4.26 17.74 -10.30
N ASP A 2 3.01 18.18 -10.43
CA ASP A 2 2.47 19.21 -9.53
C ASP A 2 2.30 18.64 -8.10
N LEU A 3 2.28 19.51 -7.09
CA LEU A 3 2.16 19.13 -5.68
C LEU A 3 1.00 18.14 -5.43
N LEU A 4 -0.17 18.43 -6.00
CA LEU A 4 -1.36 17.58 -5.81
C LEU A 4 -1.21 16.19 -6.44
N THR A 5 -0.65 16.10 -7.65
CA THR A 5 -0.43 14.81 -8.31
C THR A 5 0.57 13.95 -7.55
N GLY A 6 1.64 14.56 -7.02
CA GLY A 6 2.63 13.86 -6.19
C GLY A 6 2.02 13.34 -4.87
N ILE A 7 1.21 14.17 -4.20
CA ILE A 7 0.49 13.76 -2.99
C ILE A 7 -0.43 12.56 -3.30
N PHE A 8 -1.21 12.63 -4.37
CA PHE A 8 -2.12 11.53 -4.73
C PHE A 8 -1.37 10.25 -5.12
N THR A 9 -0.24 10.38 -5.82
CA THR A 9 0.67 9.25 -6.08
C THR A 9 1.16 8.63 -4.77
N ALA A 10 1.63 9.45 -3.84
CA ALA A 10 2.13 8.99 -2.55
C ALA A 10 1.07 8.26 -1.73
N PHE A 11 -0.15 8.80 -1.67
CA PHE A 11 -1.28 8.13 -1.00
C PHE A 11 -1.64 6.81 -1.67
N GLY A 12 -1.73 6.76 -3.00
CA GLY A 12 -2.07 5.55 -3.73
C GLY A 12 -1.03 4.44 -3.58
N LEU A 13 0.26 4.77 -3.70
CA LEU A 13 1.35 3.81 -3.50
C LEU A 13 1.43 3.32 -2.05
N SER A 14 1.21 4.21 -1.09
CA SER A 14 1.17 3.83 0.32
C SER A 14 -0.03 2.92 0.65
N ALA A 15 -1.21 3.20 0.10
CA ALA A 15 -2.37 2.31 0.24
C ALA A 15 -2.12 0.93 -0.38
N SER A 16 -1.48 0.91 -1.56
CA SER A 16 -1.04 -0.33 -2.21
C SER A 16 -0.07 -1.13 -1.33
N ALA A 17 0.89 -0.45 -0.67
CA ALA A 17 1.83 -1.08 0.27
C ALA A 17 1.12 -1.75 1.46
N GLY A 18 -0.04 -1.25 1.87
CA GLY A 18 -0.88 -1.89 2.88
C GLY A 18 -1.48 -3.23 2.44
N LEU A 19 -1.62 -3.47 1.13
CA LEU A 19 -2.08 -4.74 0.55
C LEU A 19 -0.92 -5.72 0.33
N ASN A 20 0.15 -5.26 -0.32
CA ASN A 20 1.42 -5.99 -0.52
C ASN A 20 2.58 -5.00 -0.36
N ALA A 21 3.51 -5.32 0.56
CA ALA A 21 4.56 -4.38 0.97
C ALA A 21 5.52 -4.01 -0.16
N TYR A 22 5.88 -4.99 -0.97
CA TYR A 22 7.03 -4.86 -1.88
C TYR A 22 6.64 -4.51 -3.31
N ILE A 23 5.40 -4.78 -3.75
CA ILE A 23 4.92 -4.47 -5.11
C ILE A 23 5.06 -2.98 -5.43
N PRO A 24 4.54 -2.02 -4.63
CA PRO A 24 4.68 -0.61 -4.95
C PRO A 24 6.13 -0.12 -4.92
N LEU A 25 6.96 -0.61 -4.00
CA LEU A 25 8.38 -0.27 -3.93
C LEU A 25 9.14 -0.78 -5.16
N LEU A 26 8.86 -2.02 -5.56
CA LEU A 26 9.44 -2.62 -6.77
C LEU A 26 9.06 -1.83 -8.01
N LEU A 27 7.78 -1.46 -8.14
CA LEU A 27 7.31 -0.69 -9.28
C LEU A 27 7.97 0.69 -9.34
N VAL A 28 8.07 1.40 -8.21
CA VAL A 28 8.78 2.68 -8.11
C VAL A 28 10.24 2.50 -8.52
N GLY A 29 10.94 1.49 -8.00
CA GLY A 29 12.32 1.21 -8.33
C GLY A 29 12.53 0.90 -9.82
N LEU A 30 11.67 0.04 -10.40
CA LEU A 30 11.72 -0.29 -11.83
C LEU A 30 11.48 0.94 -12.71
N LEU A 31 10.44 1.72 -12.43
CA LEU A 31 10.12 2.89 -13.24
C LEU A 31 11.18 3.99 -13.11
N ALA A 32 11.75 4.17 -11.94
CA ALA A 32 12.84 5.12 -11.73
C ALA A 32 14.15 4.70 -12.42
N ASN A 33 14.44 3.37 -12.48
CA ASN A 33 15.65 2.86 -13.11
C ASN A 33 15.55 2.82 -14.65
N TYR A 34 14.41 2.36 -15.19
CA TYR A 34 14.26 2.06 -16.61
C TYR A 34 13.46 3.11 -17.39
N THR A 35 12.88 4.11 -16.73
CA THR A 35 12.06 5.16 -17.36
C THR A 35 12.36 6.53 -16.77
N ASN A 36 11.87 7.59 -17.43
CA ASN A 36 11.92 8.96 -16.92
C ASN A 36 10.60 9.39 -16.23
N LEU A 37 9.72 8.43 -15.92
CA LEU A 37 8.41 8.73 -15.33
C LEU A 37 8.51 9.16 -13.87
N ILE A 38 9.48 8.58 -13.13
CA ILE A 38 9.74 8.88 -11.74
C ILE A 38 11.19 9.28 -11.58
N GLN A 39 11.43 10.39 -10.91
CA GLN A 39 12.76 10.82 -10.49
C GLN A 39 12.81 10.79 -8.98
N LEU A 40 13.68 9.96 -8.43
CA LEU A 40 13.87 9.82 -6.99
C LEU A 40 15.00 10.73 -6.52
N SER A 41 14.78 11.43 -5.41
CA SER A 41 15.83 12.18 -4.72
C SER A 41 16.47 11.34 -3.62
N GLN A 42 17.66 11.73 -3.18
CA GLN A 42 18.31 11.09 -2.04
C GLN A 42 17.45 11.24 -0.77
N PRO A 43 17.39 10.18 0.07
CA PRO A 43 18.08 8.89 -0.04
C PRO A 43 17.29 7.82 -0.83
N TRP A 44 16.12 8.16 -1.42
CA TRP A 44 15.18 7.22 -2.05
C TRP A 44 15.64 6.71 -3.41
N ASP A 45 16.62 7.38 -4.05
CA ASP A 45 17.27 6.95 -5.30
C ASP A 45 17.89 5.55 -5.19
N THR A 46 18.21 5.10 -3.99
CA THR A 46 18.66 3.72 -3.73
C THR A 46 17.63 2.67 -4.15
N LEU A 47 16.33 2.98 -4.18
CA LEU A 47 15.29 2.07 -4.69
C LEU A 47 15.49 1.73 -6.16
N ALA A 48 16.07 2.63 -6.95
CA ALA A 48 16.38 2.41 -8.36
C ALA A 48 17.67 1.58 -8.58
N SER A 49 18.40 1.21 -7.53
CA SER A 49 19.58 0.36 -7.64
C SER A 49 19.20 -1.04 -8.13
N PRO A 50 19.92 -1.63 -9.12
CA PRO A 50 19.65 -2.99 -9.59
C PRO A 50 19.65 -4.04 -8.47
N TRP A 51 20.50 -3.87 -7.46
CA TRP A 51 20.57 -4.78 -6.31
C TRP A 51 19.33 -4.70 -5.42
N ILE A 52 18.80 -3.50 -5.20
CA ILE A 52 17.57 -3.31 -4.44
C ILE A 52 16.36 -3.81 -5.23
N ILE A 53 16.32 -3.58 -6.54
CA ILE A 53 15.27 -4.12 -7.42
C ILE A 53 15.27 -5.66 -7.37
N LEU A 54 16.46 -6.29 -7.46
CA LEU A 54 16.58 -7.74 -7.34
C LEU A 54 16.10 -8.25 -5.96
N LEU A 55 16.49 -7.57 -4.89
CA LEU A 55 16.02 -7.88 -3.54
C LEU A 55 14.50 -7.75 -3.44
N LEU A 56 13.91 -6.66 -3.95
CA LEU A 56 12.47 -6.44 -3.93
C LEU A 56 11.73 -7.50 -4.76
N CYS A 57 12.24 -7.91 -5.92
CA CYS A 57 11.69 -9.03 -6.69
C CYS A 57 11.64 -10.30 -5.85
N PHE A 58 12.72 -10.62 -5.15
CA PHE A 58 12.80 -11.80 -4.28
C PHE A 58 11.80 -11.71 -3.12
N LEU A 59 11.69 -10.54 -2.49
CA LEU A 59 10.75 -10.31 -1.38
C LEU A 59 9.28 -10.36 -1.83
N VAL A 60 8.93 -9.85 -3.01
CA VAL A 60 7.59 -10.01 -3.62
C VAL A 60 7.25 -11.49 -3.75
N ILE A 61 8.15 -12.31 -4.28
CA ILE A 61 7.92 -13.75 -4.45
C ILE A 61 7.69 -14.41 -3.09
N ILE A 62 8.52 -14.09 -2.09
CA ILE A 62 8.37 -14.64 -0.73
C ILE A 62 7.02 -14.23 -0.14
N GLU A 63 6.64 -12.95 -0.19
CA GLU A 63 5.37 -12.46 0.35
C GLU A 63 4.19 -13.16 -0.33
N MET A 64 4.20 -13.23 -1.66
CA MET A 64 3.14 -13.89 -2.43
C MET A 64 3.02 -15.38 -2.12
N LEU A 65 4.12 -16.08 -1.89
CA LEU A 65 4.10 -17.50 -1.53
C LEU A 65 3.65 -17.69 -0.07
N ALA A 66 4.19 -16.89 0.86
CA ALA A 66 3.86 -16.98 2.27
C ALA A 66 2.36 -16.73 2.54
N ASP A 67 1.76 -15.79 1.84
CA ASP A 67 0.33 -15.47 1.93
C ASP A 67 -0.58 -16.62 1.45
N LYS A 68 -0.06 -17.54 0.64
CA LYS A 68 -0.83 -18.67 0.08
C LYS A 68 -0.69 -19.96 0.88
N ILE A 69 0.21 -20.04 1.86
CA ILE A 69 0.39 -21.20 2.72
C ILE A 69 -0.35 -20.98 4.04
N PRO A 70 -1.46 -21.67 4.33
CA PRO A 70 -2.29 -21.40 5.50
C PRO A 70 -1.54 -21.47 6.84
N ALA A 71 -0.59 -22.39 6.98
CA ALA A 71 0.21 -22.53 8.20
C ALA A 71 1.19 -21.37 8.42
N VAL A 72 1.65 -20.70 7.35
CA VAL A 72 2.62 -19.60 7.38
C VAL A 72 1.91 -18.26 7.42
N ASN A 73 0.69 -18.19 6.90
CA ASN A 73 -0.06 -16.95 6.71
C ASN A 73 -0.21 -16.14 8.00
N HIS A 74 -0.53 -16.77 9.13
CA HIS A 74 -0.65 -16.05 10.42
C HIS A 74 0.67 -15.43 10.89
N ILE A 75 1.79 -16.14 10.71
CA ILE A 75 3.11 -15.62 11.06
C ILE A 75 3.49 -14.50 10.09
N ASN A 76 3.19 -14.69 8.81
CA ASN A 76 3.42 -13.66 7.80
C ASN A 76 2.62 -12.40 8.08
N ASP A 77 1.32 -12.49 8.42
CA ASP A 77 0.50 -11.34 8.78
C ASP A 77 1.07 -10.58 9.99
N LEU A 78 1.61 -11.29 11.00
CA LEU A 78 2.25 -10.67 12.15
C LEU A 78 3.51 -9.89 11.75
N ILE A 79 4.38 -10.47 10.92
CA ILE A 79 5.58 -9.83 10.39
C ILE A 79 5.18 -8.63 9.52
N GLN A 80 4.19 -8.81 8.66
CA GLN A 80 3.69 -7.77 7.76
C GLN A 80 3.00 -6.60 8.48
N THR A 81 2.57 -6.78 9.73
CA THR A 81 2.07 -5.69 10.58
C THR A 81 3.12 -4.59 10.81
N LEU A 82 4.39 -4.93 10.76
CA LEU A 82 5.49 -3.96 10.83
C LEU A 82 5.99 -3.56 9.44
N ILE A 83 6.11 -4.52 8.53
CA ILE A 83 6.75 -4.31 7.23
C ILE A 83 5.85 -3.45 6.32
N ARG A 84 4.54 -3.71 6.22
CA ARG A 84 3.63 -2.96 5.33
C ARG A 84 3.53 -1.48 5.68
N PRO A 85 3.33 -1.07 6.95
CA PRO A 85 3.38 0.34 7.30
C PRO A 85 4.74 0.99 6.99
N ALA A 86 5.86 0.29 7.24
CA ALA A 86 7.19 0.78 6.91
C ALA A 86 7.39 0.92 5.39
N ALA A 87 6.98 -0.06 4.61
CA ALA A 87 7.00 0.01 3.14
C ALA A 87 6.14 1.17 2.61
N GLY A 88 4.95 1.37 3.20
CA GLY A 88 4.07 2.48 2.87
C GLY A 88 4.68 3.84 3.21
N ALA A 89 5.38 3.94 4.34
CA ALA A 89 6.13 5.14 4.71
C ALA A 89 7.20 5.47 3.66
N ILE A 90 7.99 4.47 3.26
CA ILE A 90 9.02 4.60 2.23
C ILE A 90 8.39 4.97 0.87
N ALA A 91 7.32 4.27 0.46
CA ALA A 91 6.63 4.53 -0.80
C ALA A 91 6.06 5.94 -0.86
N PHE A 92 5.47 6.43 0.23
CA PHE A 92 4.98 7.80 0.35
C PHE A 92 6.13 8.80 0.22
N ALA A 93 7.18 8.64 1.01
CA ALA A 93 8.30 9.57 1.02
C ALA A 93 9.09 9.56 -0.31
N ALA A 94 9.25 8.40 -0.94
CA ALA A 94 9.94 8.26 -2.22
C ALA A 94 9.15 8.88 -3.39
N SER A 95 7.81 8.78 -3.36
CA SER A 95 6.94 9.32 -4.41
C SER A 95 6.81 10.82 -4.37
N ALA A 96 6.99 11.37 -3.20
CA ALA A 96 6.88 12.77 -2.96
C ALA A 96 8.19 13.49 -3.33
N ASN A 97 8.54 13.55 -4.63
CA ASN A 97 9.41 14.64 -5.12
C ASN A 97 8.84 16.03 -4.77
N VAL A 98 7.64 16.04 -4.26
CA VAL A 98 6.87 17.07 -3.62
C VAL A 98 7.40 17.40 -2.22
N VAL A 99 8.24 16.54 -1.66
CA VAL A 99 8.78 16.64 -0.29
C VAL A 99 9.82 17.75 -0.12
N THR A 100 10.17 18.48 -1.15
CA THR A 100 10.88 19.75 -0.91
C THR A 100 10.06 20.72 -0.08
N GLU A 101 8.73 20.59 -0.03
CA GLU A 101 7.83 21.45 0.75
C GLU A 101 7.19 20.73 1.97
N ILE A 102 7.19 19.38 2.00
CA ILE A 102 6.67 18.59 3.13
C ILE A 102 7.84 18.00 3.92
N SER A 103 7.78 18.13 5.24
CA SER A 103 8.77 17.49 6.11
C SER A 103 8.87 15.98 5.82
N PRO A 104 10.08 15.42 5.63
CA PRO A 104 10.25 13.97 5.44
C PRO A 104 9.62 13.13 6.55
N VAL A 105 9.61 13.64 7.76
CA VAL A 105 8.98 12.99 8.93
C VAL A 105 7.46 12.92 8.75
N LEU A 106 6.83 13.98 8.26
CA LEU A 106 5.39 13.98 7.97
C LEU A 106 5.04 13.03 6.82
N ALA A 107 5.87 12.98 5.77
CA ALA A 107 5.68 12.06 4.67
C ALA A 107 5.76 10.60 5.12
N LEU A 108 6.77 10.25 5.93
CA LEU A 108 6.89 8.91 6.52
C LEU A 108 5.71 8.58 7.43
N ALA A 109 5.29 9.52 8.29
CA ALA A 109 4.15 9.31 9.19
C ALA A 109 2.84 9.13 8.42
N ALA A 110 2.59 9.93 7.38
CA ALA A 110 1.41 9.80 6.54
C ALA A 110 1.37 8.44 5.84
N GLY A 111 2.48 8.02 5.23
CA GLY A 111 2.59 6.74 4.57
C GLY A 111 2.40 5.55 5.52
N LEU A 112 2.99 5.62 6.71
CA LEU A 112 2.82 4.61 7.76
C LEU A 112 1.34 4.48 8.16
N LEU A 113 0.65 5.59 8.38
CA LEU A 113 -0.77 5.59 8.75
C LEU A 113 -1.65 5.04 7.63
N VAL A 114 -1.43 5.44 6.38
CA VAL A 114 -2.22 4.96 5.24
C VAL A 114 -2.05 3.46 5.04
N ALA A 115 -0.82 2.99 4.91
CA ALA A 115 -0.54 1.56 4.71
C ALA A 115 -0.97 0.73 5.92
N GLY A 116 -0.72 1.23 7.15
CA GLY A 116 -1.15 0.59 8.38
C GLY A 116 -2.67 0.43 8.46
N THR A 117 -3.43 1.46 8.10
CA THR A 117 -4.90 1.40 8.08
C THR A 117 -5.41 0.36 7.10
N VAL A 118 -4.86 0.32 5.87
CA VAL A 118 -5.22 -0.68 4.86
C VAL A 118 -4.86 -2.09 5.35
N HIS A 119 -3.67 -2.27 5.91
CA HIS A 119 -3.26 -3.56 6.47
C HIS A 119 -4.17 -4.02 7.62
N VAL A 120 -4.49 -3.14 8.57
CA VAL A 120 -5.40 -3.47 9.68
C VAL A 120 -6.80 -3.83 9.17
N ALA A 121 -7.33 -3.12 8.19
CA ALA A 121 -8.61 -3.45 7.57
C ALA A 121 -8.58 -4.84 6.92
N LYS A 122 -7.49 -5.17 6.19
CA LYS A 122 -7.27 -6.47 5.57
C LYS A 122 -7.16 -7.58 6.62
N ALA A 123 -6.21 -7.46 7.55
CA ALA A 123 -5.89 -8.50 8.52
C ALA A 123 -6.95 -8.63 9.64
N GLY A 124 -7.55 -7.51 10.04
CA GLY A 124 -8.51 -7.48 11.15
C GLY A 124 -9.98 -7.68 10.76
N ALA A 125 -10.35 -7.44 9.50
CA ALA A 125 -11.73 -7.57 9.06
C ALA A 125 -11.88 -8.56 7.89
N VAL A 126 -11.18 -8.33 6.77
CA VAL A 126 -11.39 -9.12 5.55
C VAL A 126 -11.00 -10.58 5.75
N ARG A 127 -9.79 -10.84 6.22
CA ARG A 127 -9.28 -12.21 6.39
C ARG A 127 -10.04 -13.03 7.44
N PRO A 128 -10.36 -12.51 8.64
CA PRO A 128 -11.18 -13.24 9.60
C PRO A 128 -12.58 -13.57 9.05
N MET A 129 -13.21 -12.62 8.33
CA MET A 129 -14.52 -12.83 7.71
C MET A 129 -14.46 -13.95 6.65
N VAL A 130 -13.46 -13.93 5.77
CA VAL A 130 -13.26 -14.96 4.75
C VAL A 130 -12.99 -16.31 5.40
N THR A 131 -12.15 -16.36 6.43
CA THR A 131 -11.86 -17.61 7.17
C THR A 131 -13.12 -18.17 7.82
N ALA A 132 -13.92 -17.33 8.47
CA ALA A 132 -15.16 -17.75 9.14
C ALA A 132 -16.22 -18.26 8.16
N THR A 133 -16.30 -17.71 6.95
CA THR A 133 -17.32 -18.07 5.95
C THR A 133 -16.91 -19.22 5.06
N THR A 134 -15.59 -19.45 4.85
CA THR A 134 -15.08 -20.46 3.89
C THR A 134 -14.23 -21.55 4.54
N GLY A 135 -14.09 -21.54 5.87
CA GLY A 135 -13.18 -22.44 6.56
C GLY A 135 -11.71 -22.23 6.18
N GLY A 136 -11.34 -21.04 5.68
CA GLY A 136 -10.00 -20.69 5.26
C GLY A 136 -9.70 -20.91 3.77
N ALA A 137 -10.53 -21.67 3.04
CA ALA A 137 -10.32 -21.95 1.60
C ALA A 137 -10.32 -20.68 0.74
N GLY A 138 -11.08 -19.65 1.15
CA GLY A 138 -11.17 -18.35 0.48
C GLY A 138 -9.93 -17.47 0.65
N ASN A 139 -9.02 -17.76 1.56
CA ASN A 139 -7.86 -16.92 1.83
C ASN A 139 -6.88 -16.87 0.64
N ILE A 140 -6.71 -17.97 -0.10
CA ILE A 140 -5.83 -18.02 -1.28
C ILE A 140 -6.34 -17.10 -2.39
N PRO A 141 -7.60 -17.23 -2.89
CA PRO A 141 -8.11 -16.32 -3.92
C PRO A 141 -8.15 -14.85 -3.46
N VAL A 142 -8.43 -14.59 -2.18
CA VAL A 142 -8.38 -13.23 -1.64
C VAL A 142 -6.95 -12.68 -1.68
N SER A 143 -5.95 -13.46 -1.28
CA SER A 143 -4.54 -13.05 -1.38
C SER A 143 -4.11 -12.75 -2.82
N ILE A 144 -4.54 -13.56 -3.79
CA ILE A 144 -4.28 -13.30 -5.21
C ILE A 144 -4.94 -11.98 -5.64
N ALA A 145 -6.19 -11.76 -5.23
CA ALA A 145 -6.89 -10.51 -5.55
C ALA A 145 -6.19 -9.29 -4.91
N GLU A 146 -5.69 -9.40 -3.69
CA GLU A 146 -4.92 -8.35 -3.02
C GLU A 146 -3.63 -8.00 -3.78
N ASP A 147 -2.89 -9.00 -4.26
CA ASP A 147 -1.68 -8.81 -5.07
C ASP A 147 -2.01 -8.11 -6.41
N VAL A 148 -3.08 -8.53 -7.07
CA VAL A 148 -3.56 -7.89 -8.32
C VAL A 148 -3.99 -6.44 -8.06
N VAL A 149 -4.79 -6.20 -7.01
CA VAL A 149 -5.24 -4.85 -6.63
C VAL A 149 -4.05 -3.97 -6.27
N SER A 150 -3.09 -4.48 -5.50
CA SER A 150 -1.86 -3.75 -5.17
C SER A 150 -1.09 -3.35 -6.44
N THR A 151 -0.93 -4.28 -7.38
CA THR A 151 -0.25 -4.01 -8.66
C THR A 151 -1.00 -2.94 -9.47
N VAL A 152 -2.29 -3.14 -9.70
CA VAL A 152 -3.12 -2.19 -10.48
C VAL A 152 -3.16 -0.82 -9.81
N LEU A 153 -3.37 -0.77 -8.50
CA LEU A 153 -3.41 0.47 -7.74
C LEU A 153 -2.07 1.22 -7.82
N SER A 154 -0.94 0.51 -7.74
CA SER A 154 0.39 1.11 -7.87
C SER A 154 0.61 1.73 -9.24
N PHE A 155 0.24 1.02 -10.32
CA PHE A 155 0.31 1.57 -11.67
C PHE A 155 -0.61 2.78 -11.85
N LEU A 156 -1.85 2.70 -11.40
CA LEU A 156 -2.81 3.80 -11.50
C LEU A 156 -2.37 5.02 -10.67
N ALA A 157 -1.81 4.81 -9.49
CA ALA A 157 -1.29 5.88 -8.64
C ALA A 157 -0.17 6.69 -9.33
N ILE A 158 0.62 6.04 -10.17
CA ILE A 158 1.69 6.70 -10.91
C ILE A 158 1.18 7.33 -12.21
N LEU A 159 0.35 6.61 -12.97
CA LEU A 159 -0.09 7.03 -14.30
C LEU A 159 -1.28 8.00 -14.28
N VAL A 160 -2.19 7.83 -13.32
CA VAL A 160 -3.43 8.61 -13.21
C VAL A 160 -3.70 9.02 -11.74
N PRO A 161 -2.76 9.76 -11.12
CA PRO A 161 -2.81 10.03 -9.68
C PRO A 161 -4.07 10.78 -9.24
N VAL A 162 -4.58 11.68 -10.05
CA VAL A 162 -5.80 12.44 -9.74
C VAL A 162 -7.03 11.52 -9.60
N LEU A 163 -7.13 10.50 -10.43
CA LEU A 163 -8.22 9.52 -10.34
C LEU A 163 -8.13 8.71 -9.04
N VAL A 164 -6.93 8.23 -8.72
CA VAL A 164 -6.71 7.45 -7.49
C VAL A 164 -6.95 8.32 -6.25
N GLY A 165 -6.42 9.54 -6.23
CA GLY A 165 -6.64 10.47 -5.12
C GLY A 165 -8.10 10.81 -4.90
N THR A 166 -8.84 11.09 -5.97
CA THR A 166 -10.28 11.36 -5.90
C THR A 166 -11.05 10.16 -5.38
N LEU A 167 -10.73 8.95 -5.87
CA LEU A 167 -11.36 7.72 -5.39
C LEU A 167 -11.10 7.49 -3.89
N MET A 168 -9.87 7.70 -3.44
CA MET A 168 -9.52 7.57 -2.01
C MET A 168 -10.27 8.56 -1.14
N ILE A 169 -10.40 9.82 -1.56
CA ILE A 169 -11.17 10.85 -0.84
C ILE A 169 -12.64 10.44 -0.75
N VAL A 170 -13.24 10.00 -1.85
CA VAL A 170 -14.64 9.53 -1.87
C VAL A 170 -14.83 8.36 -0.91
N LEU A 171 -13.95 7.35 -0.95
CA LEU A 171 -14.02 6.21 -0.05
C LEU A 171 -13.88 6.62 1.43
N ALA A 172 -12.97 7.53 1.74
CA ALA A 172 -12.80 8.05 3.09
C ALA A 172 -14.05 8.79 3.59
N VAL A 173 -14.65 9.64 2.76
CA VAL A 173 -15.90 10.36 3.08
C VAL A 173 -17.05 9.38 3.30
N LEU A 174 -17.21 8.38 2.43
CA LEU A 174 -18.25 7.36 2.58
C LEU A 174 -18.05 6.54 3.87
N LEU A 175 -16.82 6.19 4.21
CA LEU A 175 -16.50 5.47 5.44
C LEU A 175 -16.84 6.32 6.68
N ILE A 176 -16.42 7.57 6.70
CA ILE A 176 -16.73 8.52 7.80
C ILE A 176 -18.25 8.68 7.93
N TYR A 177 -18.96 8.88 6.82
CA TYR A 177 -20.41 8.99 6.81
C TYR A 177 -21.10 7.72 7.34
N TRP A 178 -20.62 6.53 6.94
CA TRP A 178 -21.15 5.26 7.40
C TRP A 178 -20.92 5.05 8.91
N LEU A 179 -19.72 5.35 9.42
CA LEU A 179 -19.39 5.30 10.84
C LEU A 179 -20.25 6.27 11.65
N TYR A 180 -20.41 7.50 11.19
CA TYR A 180 -21.27 8.51 11.81
C TYR A 180 -22.74 8.04 11.88
N ARG A 181 -23.24 7.50 10.77
CA ARG A 181 -24.62 6.97 10.72
C ARG A 181 -24.82 5.76 11.63
N ARG A 182 -23.82 4.90 11.76
CA ARG A 182 -23.85 3.76 12.67
C ARG A 182 -23.85 4.19 14.13
N ALA A 183 -22.96 5.10 14.50
CA ALA A 183 -22.91 5.63 15.88
C ALA A 183 -24.22 6.27 16.31
N ASN A 184 -24.88 7.03 15.43
CA ASN A 184 -26.19 7.65 15.75
C ASN A 184 -27.36 6.66 15.82
N ARG A 185 -27.24 5.45 15.27
CA ARG A 185 -28.29 4.41 15.40
C ARG A 185 -28.23 3.65 16.71
N GLU A 186 -27.07 3.63 17.37
CA GLU A 186 -26.86 2.96 18.65
C GLU A 186 -27.30 3.85 19.84
N THR A 187 -27.60 5.14 19.58
CA THR A 187 -28.01 6.13 20.60
C THR A 187 -29.54 6.40 20.60
N THR A 188 -30.30 5.80 19.69
CA THR A 188 -31.76 5.84 19.61
C THR A 188 -32.37 4.46 19.84
#